data_8edfd2e58cafaf4b8de438a79d6f82c2
#
_entry.id   8edfd2e58cafaf4b8de438a79d6f82c2
#
_cell.length_a   1.000
_cell.length_b   1.000
_cell.length_c   1.000
_cell.angle_alpha   90.00
_cell.angle_beta   90.00
_cell.angle_gamma   90.00
#
_symmetry.space_group_name_H-M   'P 1'
#
loop_
_entity.id
_entity.type
_entity.pdbx_description
1 polymer ?
#
loop_
_entity_poly.entity_id
_entity_poly.type
_entity_poly.pdbx_seq_one_letter_code
_entity_poly.pdbx_strand_id
1 'polypeptide(L)'
;MFSGCTTSLSDLTLPERVKDQLDQADFKEVGDLDGLTATELAHDLDITTDSAAEIMLWVRSACDAGSALVLIQSGLDKLKEERNTRRVTTFGRELDALLDGGVQLKKLTEFSGVPGVGKTQMAMQLALTVQIPEAFGGLEGEAVYIDTEGSFFAPRANQMAEALIARLHEQAVASPARQAALDALDARGLLSRI
;
A
#
# COMPACT_ATOMS: atom_id res chain seq x y z
N MET A 1 -21.85 -13.95 7.40
CA MET A 1 -20.94 -15.11 7.16
C MET A 1 -19.59 -14.54 6.80
N PHE A 2 -18.59 -14.75 7.65
CA PHE A 2 -17.19 -14.33 7.43
C PHE A 2 -16.37 -15.49 6.81
N SER A 3 -17.01 -16.36 6.07
CA SER A 3 -16.47 -17.63 5.55
C SER A 3 -15.12 -17.44 4.85
N GLY A 4 -14.06 -17.87 5.50
CA GLY A 4 -12.71 -17.95 4.96
C GLY A 4 -11.71 -16.91 5.45
N CYS A 5 -12.08 -16.01 6.35
CA CYS A 5 -11.14 -15.05 6.93
C CYS A 5 -10.53 -15.65 8.22
N THR A 6 -9.28 -16.10 8.14
CA THR A 6 -8.48 -16.60 9.29
C THR A 6 -7.60 -15.48 9.88
N THR A 7 -7.99 -14.24 9.69
CA THR A 7 -7.23 -13.06 10.14
C THR A 7 -7.48 -12.82 11.63
N SER A 8 -6.43 -12.56 12.40
CA SER A 8 -6.55 -12.12 13.79
C SER A 8 -7.25 -10.75 13.87
N LEU A 9 -8.16 -10.60 14.82
CA LEU A 9 -8.84 -9.31 15.06
C LEU A 9 -7.86 -8.18 15.43
N SER A 10 -6.69 -8.53 16.02
CA SER A 10 -5.62 -7.57 16.32
C SER A 10 -4.99 -6.97 15.07
N ASP A 11 -4.94 -7.72 13.95
CA ASP A 11 -4.32 -7.29 12.70
C ASP A 11 -5.25 -6.41 11.86
N LEU A 12 -6.53 -6.37 12.20
CA LEU A 12 -7.49 -5.52 11.52
C LEU A 12 -7.34 -4.06 11.92
N THR A 13 -7.60 -3.16 10.98
CA THR A 13 -7.63 -1.72 11.20
C THR A 13 -8.94 -1.31 11.90
N LEU A 14 -9.08 -1.73 13.15
CA LEU A 14 -10.22 -1.39 14.02
C LEU A 14 -9.81 -0.31 15.01
N PRO A 15 -10.78 0.50 15.54
CA PRO A 15 -10.52 1.41 16.66
C PRO A 15 -10.01 0.64 17.88
N GLU A 16 -8.99 1.16 18.57
CA GLU A 16 -8.39 0.50 19.75
C GLU A 16 -9.43 0.11 20.80
N ARG A 17 -10.39 0.98 21.08
CA ARG A 17 -11.51 0.69 21.99
C ARG A 17 -12.29 -0.58 21.61
N VAL A 18 -12.46 -0.83 20.31
CA VAL A 18 -13.18 -2.00 19.81
C VAL A 18 -12.32 -3.24 19.93
N LYS A 19 -11.03 -3.12 19.66
CA LYS A 19 -10.07 -4.22 19.87
C LYS A 19 -10.04 -4.65 21.33
N ASP A 20 -9.94 -3.68 22.25
CA ASP A 20 -9.94 -3.93 23.70
C ASP A 20 -11.23 -4.63 24.16
N GLN A 21 -12.40 -4.23 23.64
CA GLN A 21 -13.69 -4.84 23.97
C GLN A 21 -13.79 -6.28 23.46
N LEU A 22 -13.33 -6.55 22.23
CA LEU A 22 -13.33 -7.89 21.64
C LEU A 22 -12.33 -8.82 22.38
N ASP A 23 -11.15 -8.32 22.72
CA ASP A 23 -10.14 -9.09 23.45
C ASP A 23 -10.58 -9.42 24.88
N GLN A 24 -11.26 -8.51 25.59
CA GLN A 24 -11.84 -8.74 26.92
C GLN A 24 -12.92 -9.83 26.91
N ALA A 25 -13.63 -9.99 25.81
CA ALA A 25 -14.63 -11.04 25.61
C ALA A 25 -14.05 -12.32 24.98
N ASP A 26 -12.72 -12.42 24.87
CA ASP A 26 -11.95 -13.56 24.33
C ASP A 26 -12.19 -13.85 22.83
N PHE A 27 -12.68 -12.86 22.07
CA PHE A 27 -12.73 -12.92 20.61
C PHE A 27 -11.35 -12.57 20.03
N LYS A 28 -10.68 -13.54 19.41
CA LYS A 28 -9.30 -13.37 18.87
C LYS A 28 -9.24 -13.38 17.35
N GLU A 29 -10.11 -14.15 16.74
CA GLU A 29 -10.16 -14.31 15.30
C GLU A 29 -11.50 -13.84 14.75
N VAL A 30 -11.49 -13.42 13.49
CA VAL A 30 -12.72 -13.05 12.78
C VAL A 30 -13.71 -14.22 12.73
N GLY A 31 -13.19 -15.46 12.68
CA GLY A 31 -13.98 -16.69 12.73
C GLY A 31 -14.82 -16.84 14.00
N ASP A 32 -14.40 -16.26 15.12
CA ASP A 32 -15.12 -16.31 16.41
C ASP A 32 -16.45 -15.54 16.35
N LEU A 33 -16.53 -14.58 15.42
CA LEU A 33 -17.74 -13.78 15.16
C LEU A 33 -18.64 -14.38 14.08
N ASP A 34 -18.24 -15.49 13.43
CA ASP A 34 -19.03 -16.08 12.35
C ASP A 34 -20.26 -16.80 12.92
N GLY A 35 -21.42 -16.40 12.46
CA GLY A 35 -22.69 -16.97 12.92
C GLY A 35 -23.34 -16.24 14.10
N LEU A 36 -22.64 -15.31 14.77
CA LEU A 36 -23.22 -14.48 15.82
C LEU A 36 -24.16 -13.43 15.22
N THR A 37 -25.26 -13.19 15.92
CA THR A 37 -26.13 -12.04 15.64
C THR A 37 -25.68 -10.82 16.42
N ALA A 38 -26.10 -9.62 15.98
CA ALA A 38 -25.80 -8.39 16.71
C ALA A 38 -26.37 -8.40 18.15
N THR A 39 -27.43 -9.13 18.41
CA THR A 39 -28.03 -9.32 19.74
C THR A 39 -27.19 -10.21 20.64
N GLU A 40 -26.61 -11.26 20.12
CA GLU A 40 -25.70 -12.16 20.87
C GLU A 40 -24.39 -11.44 21.18
N LEU A 41 -23.78 -10.79 20.20
CA LEU A 41 -22.58 -10.00 20.40
C LEU A 41 -22.78 -8.84 21.41
N ALA A 42 -23.97 -8.21 21.38
CA ALA A 42 -24.33 -7.16 22.34
C ALA A 42 -24.37 -7.70 23.76
N HIS A 43 -24.90 -8.90 23.94
CA HIS A 43 -24.97 -9.58 25.26
C HIS A 43 -23.57 -9.94 25.75
N ASP A 44 -22.71 -10.50 24.87
CA ASP A 44 -21.36 -10.96 25.25
C ASP A 44 -20.40 -9.79 25.58
N LEU A 45 -20.58 -8.65 24.92
CA LEU A 45 -19.77 -7.43 25.14
C LEU A 45 -20.38 -6.46 26.16
N ASP A 46 -21.58 -6.74 26.71
CA ASP A 46 -22.35 -5.84 27.59
C ASP A 46 -22.54 -4.44 26.98
N ILE A 47 -22.91 -4.38 25.71
CA ILE A 47 -23.14 -3.15 24.94
C ILE A 47 -24.54 -3.14 24.31
N THR A 48 -24.91 -2.01 23.72
CA THR A 48 -26.18 -1.92 22.99
C THR A 48 -26.14 -2.70 21.67
N THR A 49 -27.29 -3.22 21.22
CA THR A 49 -27.43 -3.91 19.93
C THR A 49 -26.97 -3.06 18.74
N ASP A 50 -27.18 -1.74 18.81
CA ASP A 50 -26.73 -0.80 17.78
C ASP A 50 -25.19 -0.72 17.73
N SER A 51 -24.55 -0.68 18.90
CA SER A 51 -23.08 -0.70 18.98
C SER A 51 -22.49 -2.04 18.51
N ALA A 52 -23.12 -3.16 18.84
CA ALA A 52 -22.71 -4.48 18.36
C ALA A 52 -22.87 -4.61 16.84
N ALA A 53 -23.95 -4.10 16.27
CA ALA A 53 -24.16 -4.07 14.82
C ALA A 53 -23.08 -3.22 14.12
N GLU A 54 -22.69 -2.11 14.72
CA GLU A 54 -21.62 -1.25 14.22
C GLU A 54 -20.25 -1.96 14.26
N ILE A 55 -19.94 -2.68 15.34
CA ILE A 55 -18.73 -3.51 15.45
C ILE A 55 -18.71 -4.60 14.36
N MET A 56 -19.81 -5.30 14.17
CA MET A 56 -19.91 -6.33 13.12
C MET A 56 -19.73 -5.76 11.71
N LEU A 57 -20.23 -4.55 11.46
CA LEU A 57 -20.00 -3.83 10.20
C LEU A 57 -18.53 -3.48 10.03
N TRP A 58 -17.84 -3.01 11.05
CA TRP A 58 -16.42 -2.69 11.01
C TRP A 58 -15.57 -3.93 10.73
N VAL A 59 -15.81 -5.03 11.43
CA VAL A 59 -15.08 -6.28 11.20
C VAL A 59 -15.32 -6.80 9.78
N ARG A 60 -16.57 -6.81 9.31
CA ARG A 60 -16.93 -7.24 7.96
C ARG A 60 -16.23 -6.41 6.89
N SER A 61 -16.20 -5.11 7.05
CA SER A 61 -15.57 -4.19 6.11
C SER A 61 -14.03 -4.28 6.13
N ALA A 62 -13.43 -4.61 7.27
CA ALA A 62 -12.00 -4.84 7.37
C ALA A 62 -11.58 -6.18 6.71
N CYS A 63 -12.48 -7.16 6.66
CA CYS A 63 -12.27 -8.44 5.98
C CYS A 63 -12.51 -8.36 4.47
N ASP A 64 -13.51 -7.56 4.04
CA ASP A 64 -13.76 -7.31 2.63
C ASP A 64 -12.79 -6.23 2.13
N ALA A 65 -11.57 -6.60 1.79
CA ALA A 65 -10.48 -5.72 1.35
C ALA A 65 -10.79 -4.83 0.12
N GLY A 66 -12.05 -4.61 -0.18
CA GLY A 66 -12.56 -3.77 -1.25
C GLY A 66 -13.67 -2.80 -0.84
N SER A 67 -14.22 -2.88 0.37
CA SER A 67 -15.31 -2.01 0.82
C SER A 67 -14.78 -1.02 1.86
N ALA A 68 -14.38 0.17 1.41
CA ALA A 68 -13.97 1.25 2.30
C ALA A 68 -15.17 1.67 3.19
N LEU A 69 -15.16 1.26 4.46
CA LEU A 69 -15.95 1.94 5.48
C LEU A 69 -15.58 3.42 5.44
N VAL A 70 -16.56 4.26 5.30
CA VAL A 70 -16.40 5.69 5.56
C VAL A 70 -16.25 5.85 7.07
N LEU A 71 -15.03 5.67 7.56
CA LEU A 71 -14.71 6.03 8.95
C LEU A 71 -14.91 7.54 9.09
N ILE A 72 -15.69 7.95 10.09
CA ILE A 72 -15.79 9.36 10.46
C ILE A 72 -14.41 9.74 11.01
N GLN A 73 -13.63 10.48 10.21
CA GLN A 73 -12.31 10.98 10.58
C GLN A 73 -12.39 12.47 10.87
N SER A 74 -11.62 12.95 11.83
CA SER A 74 -11.44 14.39 11.98
C SER A 74 -10.63 14.96 10.81
N GLY A 75 -10.84 16.24 10.46
CA GLY A 75 -10.02 16.90 9.43
C GLY A 75 -8.53 16.88 9.76
N LEU A 76 -8.18 16.87 11.05
CA LEU A 76 -6.79 16.75 11.49
C LEU A 76 -6.21 15.36 11.23
N ASP A 77 -6.97 14.30 11.47
CA ASP A 77 -6.51 12.93 11.20
C ASP A 77 -6.35 12.71 9.69
N LYS A 78 -7.28 13.22 8.89
CA LYS A 78 -7.17 13.20 7.44
C LYS A 78 -5.93 13.94 6.94
N LEU A 79 -5.64 15.11 7.50
CA LEU A 79 -4.44 15.87 7.15
C LEU A 79 -3.15 15.12 7.53
N LYS A 80 -3.12 14.44 8.68
CA LYS A 80 -1.98 13.60 9.09
C LYS A 80 -1.80 12.41 8.13
N GLU A 81 -2.89 11.73 7.78
CA GLU A 81 -2.86 10.62 6.82
C GLU A 81 -2.29 11.07 5.46
N GLU A 82 -2.77 12.19 4.93
CA GLU A 82 -2.30 12.72 3.65
C GLU A 82 -0.82 13.13 3.69
N ARG A 83 -0.35 13.71 4.78
CA ARG A 83 1.07 14.06 4.97
C ARG A 83 1.97 12.84 5.10
N ASN A 84 1.46 11.74 5.68
CA ASN A 84 2.20 10.49 5.87
C ASN A 84 2.08 9.53 4.68
N THR A 85 1.30 9.88 3.65
CA THR A 85 1.16 9.03 2.47
C THR A 85 2.50 8.89 1.75
N ARG A 86 2.95 7.64 1.57
CA ARG A 86 4.19 7.32 0.84
C ARG A 86 4.06 7.69 -0.64
N ARG A 87 5.17 7.99 -1.27
CA ARG A 87 5.25 8.44 -2.68
C ARG A 87 6.27 7.64 -3.45
N VAL A 88 6.01 7.44 -4.73
CA VAL A 88 6.95 6.82 -5.68
C VAL A 88 7.81 7.93 -6.28
N THR A 89 9.12 7.89 -6.08
CA THR A 89 10.04 8.86 -6.70
C THR A 89 10.09 8.68 -8.22
N THR A 90 10.11 9.78 -8.94
CA THR A 90 10.35 9.80 -10.39
C THR A 90 11.84 9.78 -10.73
N PHE A 91 12.73 9.91 -9.74
CA PHE A 91 14.17 10.19 -9.89
C PHE A 91 14.49 11.52 -10.61
N GLY A 92 13.49 12.31 -10.94
CA GLY A 92 13.64 13.68 -11.43
C GLY A 92 13.50 14.67 -10.28
N ARG A 93 14.62 15.26 -9.82
CA ARG A 93 14.62 16.15 -8.64
C ARG A 93 13.57 17.26 -8.74
N GLU A 94 13.49 17.91 -9.91
CA GLU A 94 12.54 19.01 -10.14
C GLU A 94 11.09 18.51 -10.19
N LEU A 95 10.88 17.35 -10.82
CA LEU A 95 9.56 16.75 -10.90
C LEU A 95 9.10 16.21 -9.52
N ASP A 96 9.99 15.57 -8.79
CA ASP A 96 9.68 15.12 -7.42
C ASP A 96 9.38 16.32 -6.50
N ALA A 97 10.12 17.43 -6.64
CA ALA A 97 9.83 18.65 -5.89
C ALA A 97 8.46 19.25 -6.25
N LEU A 98 8.08 19.23 -7.54
CA LEU A 98 6.77 19.68 -8.00
C LEU A 98 5.63 18.78 -7.49
N LEU A 99 5.89 17.48 -7.34
CA LEU A 99 4.95 16.48 -6.84
C LEU A 99 5.04 16.29 -5.31
N ASP A 100 5.70 17.19 -4.60
CA ASP A 100 5.87 17.14 -3.15
C ASP A 100 6.53 15.82 -2.67
N GLY A 101 7.50 15.33 -3.43
CA GLY A 101 8.30 14.14 -3.13
C GLY A 101 8.06 12.94 -4.05
N GLY A 102 7.22 13.09 -5.07
CA GLY A 102 6.93 12.04 -6.07
C GLY A 102 5.45 11.72 -6.23
N VAL A 103 5.15 10.66 -6.97
CA VAL A 103 3.77 10.25 -7.26
C VAL A 103 3.14 9.62 -6.00
N GLN A 104 2.04 10.20 -5.55
CA GLN A 104 1.37 9.80 -4.32
C GLN A 104 0.66 8.45 -4.47
N LEU A 105 0.86 7.54 -3.50
CA LEU A 105 0.11 6.28 -3.43
C LEU A 105 -1.39 6.51 -3.15
N LYS A 106 -2.21 5.54 -3.54
CA LYS A 106 -3.68 5.56 -3.35
C LYS A 106 -4.38 6.74 -4.03
N LYS A 107 -3.74 7.38 -5.01
CA LYS A 107 -4.30 8.47 -5.83
C LYS A 107 -4.18 8.12 -7.31
N LEU A 108 -5.11 8.64 -8.10
CA LEU A 108 -4.99 8.65 -9.55
C LEU A 108 -4.10 9.82 -9.96
N THR A 109 -3.05 9.54 -10.73
CA THR A 109 -2.16 10.56 -11.29
C THR A 109 -2.14 10.43 -12.81
N GLU A 110 -2.39 11.51 -13.52
CA GLU A 110 -2.34 11.56 -14.98
C GLU A 110 -1.10 12.33 -15.46
N PHE A 111 -0.38 11.74 -16.41
CA PHE A 111 0.68 12.43 -17.16
C PHE A 111 0.18 12.69 -18.58
N SER A 112 -0.11 13.94 -18.90
CA SER A 112 -0.53 14.37 -20.22
C SER A 112 0.56 15.22 -20.91
N GLY A 113 0.60 15.20 -22.24
CA GLY A 113 1.57 15.98 -23.02
C GLY A 113 1.62 15.54 -24.47
N VAL A 114 2.32 16.31 -25.29
CA VAL A 114 2.50 16.02 -26.70
C VAL A 114 3.18 14.69 -26.97
N PRO A 115 2.98 14.06 -28.13
CA PRO A 115 3.72 12.85 -28.52
C PRO A 115 5.24 13.05 -28.40
N GLY A 116 5.94 12.01 -27.91
CA GLY A 116 7.39 12.04 -27.78
C GLY A 116 7.95 12.71 -26.52
N VAL A 117 7.12 13.34 -25.66
CA VAL A 117 7.60 14.04 -24.45
C VAL A 117 8.10 13.09 -23.33
N GLY A 118 7.91 11.79 -23.48
CA GLY A 118 8.42 10.79 -22.54
C GLY A 118 7.40 10.17 -21.57
N LYS A 119 6.08 10.32 -21.81
CA LYS A 119 5.03 9.73 -20.95
C LYS A 119 5.23 8.24 -20.68
N THR A 120 5.44 7.43 -21.75
CA THR A 120 5.72 6.00 -21.65
C THR A 120 7.01 5.71 -20.87
N GLN A 121 8.07 6.53 -21.08
CA GLN A 121 9.31 6.41 -20.32
C GLN A 121 9.07 6.67 -18.81
N MET A 122 8.25 7.66 -18.48
CA MET A 122 7.89 7.96 -17.10
C MET A 122 7.09 6.80 -16.46
N ALA A 123 6.15 6.21 -17.20
CA ALA A 123 5.38 5.07 -16.71
C ALA A 123 6.29 3.85 -16.42
N MET A 124 7.20 3.52 -17.33
CA MET A 124 8.22 2.47 -17.11
C MET A 124 9.14 2.81 -15.94
N GLN A 125 9.55 4.08 -15.79
CA GLN A 125 10.37 4.55 -14.67
C GLN A 125 9.65 4.32 -13.33
N LEU A 126 8.39 4.71 -13.22
CA LEU A 126 7.60 4.51 -12.00
C LEU A 126 7.40 3.03 -11.66
N ALA A 127 7.16 2.18 -12.68
CA ALA A 127 7.04 0.73 -12.49
C ALA A 127 8.33 0.08 -11.94
N LEU A 128 9.49 0.66 -12.23
CA LEU A 128 10.78 0.24 -11.66
C LEU A 128 11.02 0.85 -10.28
N THR A 129 10.75 2.15 -10.11
CA THR A 129 11.10 2.87 -8.87
C THR A 129 10.20 2.51 -7.69
N VAL A 130 8.96 2.04 -7.92
CA VAL A 130 8.11 1.51 -6.85
C VAL A 130 8.72 0.31 -6.14
N GLN A 131 9.60 -0.44 -6.81
CA GLN A 131 10.25 -1.65 -6.32
C GLN A 131 11.53 -1.38 -5.51
N ILE A 132 11.97 -0.13 -5.40
CA ILE A 132 13.18 0.24 -4.65
C ILE A 132 13.03 -0.23 -3.20
N PRO A 133 14.07 -0.91 -2.64
CA PRO A 133 14.04 -1.38 -1.25
C PRO A 133 13.88 -0.25 -0.23
N GLU A 134 13.24 -0.57 0.90
CA GLU A 134 13.03 0.39 2.00
C GLU A 134 14.34 0.95 2.58
N ALA A 135 15.43 0.18 2.54
CA ALA A 135 16.76 0.63 2.94
C ALA A 135 17.25 1.87 2.16
N PHE A 136 16.72 2.09 0.94
CA PHE A 136 16.97 3.28 0.12
C PHE A 136 15.84 4.32 0.22
N GLY A 137 14.88 4.13 1.12
CA GLY A 137 13.69 4.97 1.24
C GLY A 137 12.62 4.66 0.19
N GLY A 138 12.72 3.51 -0.48
CA GLY A 138 11.74 3.04 -1.45
C GLY A 138 10.51 2.41 -0.82
N LEU A 139 9.67 1.80 -1.66
CA LEU A 139 8.39 1.21 -1.28
C LEU A 139 8.42 -0.31 -1.25
N GLU A 140 9.42 -0.93 -1.87
CA GLU A 140 9.56 -2.39 -2.03
C GLU A 140 8.30 -3.06 -2.60
N GLY A 141 7.57 -2.31 -3.45
CA GLY A 141 6.30 -2.72 -4.05
C GLY A 141 6.46 -3.46 -5.36
N GLU A 142 5.33 -3.69 -6.02
CA GLU A 142 5.22 -4.27 -7.35
C GLU A 142 4.43 -3.32 -8.26
N ALA A 143 4.52 -3.52 -9.58
CA ALA A 143 3.79 -2.73 -10.56
C ALA A 143 2.94 -3.63 -11.46
N VAL A 144 1.78 -3.13 -11.86
CA VAL A 144 1.00 -3.69 -12.97
C VAL A 144 1.00 -2.67 -14.10
N TYR A 145 1.56 -3.03 -15.24
CA TYR A 145 1.61 -2.17 -16.41
C TYR A 145 0.56 -2.62 -17.43
N ILE A 146 -0.44 -1.80 -17.70
CA ILE A 146 -1.48 -2.07 -18.69
C ILE A 146 -1.12 -1.33 -19.97
N ASP A 147 -0.64 -2.07 -20.98
CA ASP A 147 -0.23 -1.51 -22.27
C ASP A 147 -1.36 -1.64 -23.29
N THR A 148 -2.08 -0.55 -23.51
CA THR A 148 -3.21 -0.49 -24.47
C THR A 148 -2.79 -0.22 -25.91
N GLU A 149 -1.53 0.21 -26.13
CA GLU A 149 -1.01 0.61 -27.45
C GLU A 149 0.11 -0.32 -27.98
N GLY A 150 0.58 -1.28 -27.18
CA GLY A 150 1.73 -2.11 -27.51
C GLY A 150 3.04 -1.32 -27.53
N SER A 151 3.14 -0.27 -26.71
CA SER A 151 4.29 0.63 -26.66
C SER A 151 5.31 0.28 -25.58
N PHE A 152 5.05 -0.72 -24.76
CA PHE A 152 5.99 -1.22 -23.77
C PHE A 152 7.17 -1.92 -24.43
N PHE A 153 8.35 -1.35 -24.28
CA PHE A 153 9.56 -1.89 -24.91
C PHE A 153 10.50 -2.49 -23.85
N ALA A 154 10.41 -3.81 -23.65
CA ALA A 154 11.14 -4.53 -22.61
C ALA A 154 12.67 -4.31 -22.65
N PRO A 155 13.38 -4.25 -23.81
CA PRO A 155 14.80 -3.89 -23.82
C PRO A 155 15.09 -2.52 -23.22
N ARG A 156 14.20 -1.54 -23.39
CA ARG A 156 14.35 -0.22 -22.78
C ARG A 156 14.10 -0.27 -21.28
N ALA A 157 13.09 -1.00 -20.84
CA ALA A 157 12.83 -1.19 -19.41
C ALA A 157 14.03 -1.86 -18.73
N ASN A 158 14.67 -2.85 -19.37
CA ASN A 158 15.89 -3.48 -18.87
C ASN A 158 17.05 -2.49 -18.72
N GLN A 159 17.31 -1.66 -19.74
CA GLN A 159 18.33 -0.60 -19.64
C GLN A 159 18.06 0.36 -18.49
N MET A 160 16.79 0.71 -18.28
CA MET A 160 16.39 1.58 -17.17
C MET A 160 16.58 0.89 -15.81
N ALA A 161 16.28 -0.40 -15.71
CA ALA A 161 16.52 -1.20 -14.49
C ALA A 161 18.02 -1.29 -14.17
N GLU A 162 18.88 -1.56 -15.15
CA GLU A 162 20.34 -1.59 -14.99
C GLU A 162 20.87 -0.22 -14.53
N ALA A 163 20.39 0.87 -15.13
CA ALA A 163 20.78 2.23 -14.74
C ALA A 163 20.31 2.58 -13.32
N LEU A 164 19.11 2.12 -12.92
CA LEU A 164 18.58 2.28 -11.57
C LEU A 164 19.49 1.57 -10.55
N ILE A 165 19.82 0.30 -10.80
CA ILE A 165 20.71 -0.49 -9.93
C ILE A 165 22.08 0.17 -9.80
N ALA A 166 22.69 0.61 -10.92
CA ALA A 166 23.96 1.32 -10.89
C ALA A 166 23.91 2.57 -10.01
N ARG A 167 22.81 3.33 -10.07
CA ARG A 167 22.63 4.53 -9.23
C ARG A 167 22.43 4.18 -7.75
N LEU A 168 21.74 3.08 -7.44
CA LEU A 168 21.60 2.61 -6.07
C LEU A 168 22.95 2.13 -5.51
N HIS A 169 23.82 1.53 -6.32
CA HIS A 169 25.19 1.17 -5.94
C HIS A 169 25.97 2.39 -5.45
N GLU A 170 25.89 3.52 -6.13
CA GLU A 170 26.56 4.76 -5.70
C GLU A 170 26.10 5.22 -4.31
N GLN A 171 24.84 4.95 -3.96
CA GLN A 171 24.25 5.32 -2.67
C GLN A 171 24.47 4.29 -1.55
N ALA A 172 24.86 3.06 -1.90
CA ALA A 172 25.04 1.96 -0.95
C ALA A 172 26.37 2.01 -0.20
N VAL A 173 27.37 2.69 -0.74
CA VAL A 173 28.80 2.67 -0.30
C VAL A 173 28.99 2.92 1.21
N ALA A 174 28.08 3.63 1.86
CA ALA A 174 28.20 4.01 3.27
C ALA A 174 27.30 3.21 4.24
N SER A 175 26.55 2.19 3.76
CA SER A 175 25.56 1.50 4.60
C SER A 175 25.52 -0.01 4.33
N PRO A 176 25.88 -0.86 5.30
CA PRO A 176 25.79 -2.32 5.16
C PRO A 176 24.38 -2.82 4.85
N ALA A 177 23.34 -2.19 5.42
CA ALA A 177 21.96 -2.55 5.15
C ALA A 177 21.56 -2.27 3.69
N ARG A 178 22.03 -1.16 3.11
CA ARG A 178 21.83 -0.85 1.68
C ARG A 178 22.57 -1.83 0.78
N GLN A 179 23.78 -2.20 1.16
CA GLN A 179 24.55 -3.16 0.39
C GLN A 179 23.84 -4.52 0.34
N ALA A 180 23.36 -5.04 1.48
CA ALA A 180 22.62 -6.30 1.54
C ALA A 180 21.31 -6.25 0.72
N ALA A 181 20.59 -5.13 0.78
CA ALA A 181 19.37 -4.95 -0.02
C ALA A 181 19.68 -4.90 -1.54
N LEU A 182 20.83 -4.35 -1.90
CA LEU A 182 21.28 -4.24 -3.28
C LEU A 182 21.76 -5.56 -3.86
N ASP A 183 22.42 -6.40 -3.06
CA ASP A 183 22.92 -7.72 -3.46
C ASP A 183 21.77 -8.67 -3.87
N ALA A 184 20.54 -8.41 -3.36
CA ALA A 184 19.33 -9.14 -3.71
C ALA A 184 18.61 -8.56 -4.96
N LEU A 185 19.10 -7.44 -5.53
CA LEU A 185 18.41 -6.71 -6.59
C LEU A 185 19.12 -6.95 -7.94
N ASP A 186 18.39 -7.49 -8.92
CA ASP A 186 18.88 -7.59 -10.29
C ASP A 186 17.83 -7.07 -11.29
N ALA A 187 18.27 -6.76 -12.51
CA ALA A 187 17.40 -6.20 -13.53
C ALA A 187 16.29 -7.17 -13.97
N ARG A 188 16.53 -8.47 -13.93
CA ARG A 188 15.53 -9.49 -14.27
C ARG A 188 14.47 -9.60 -13.20
N GLY A 189 14.87 -9.55 -11.92
CA GLY A 189 13.96 -9.52 -10.78
C GLY A 189 13.05 -8.29 -10.81
N LEU A 190 13.60 -7.11 -11.15
CA LEU A 190 12.80 -5.89 -11.33
C LEU A 190 11.78 -6.04 -12.47
N LEU A 191 12.18 -6.62 -13.60
CA LEU A 191 11.27 -6.82 -14.73
C LEU A 191 10.21 -7.89 -14.47
N SER A 192 10.50 -8.88 -13.63
CA SER A 192 9.54 -9.95 -13.30
C SER A 192 8.41 -9.50 -12.38
N ARG A 193 8.56 -8.31 -11.77
CA ARG A 193 7.58 -7.69 -10.87
C ARG A 193 6.84 -6.50 -11.52
N ILE A 194 6.85 -6.44 -12.87
CA ILE A 194 6.05 -5.52 -13.68
C ILE A 194 4.98 -6.29 -14.44
#